data_184af278b1946ce4ebb954fe199ef9be
#
_entry.id   184af278b1946ce4ebb954fe199ef9be
#
_cell.length_a   1.000
_cell.length_b   1.000
_cell.length_c   1.000
_cell.angle_alpha   90.00
_cell.angle_beta   90.00
_cell.angle_gamma   90.00
#
_symmetry.space_group_name_H-M   'P 1'
#
loop_
_entity.id
_entity.type
_entity.pdbx_description
1 polymer ?
#
loop_
_entity_poly.entity_id
_entity_poly.type
_entity_poly.pdbx_seq_one_letter_code
_entity_poly.pdbx_strand_id
1 'polypeptide(L)'
;HPGILHTKESLERMKYYVDHRIEPAYSSCRLLEADSCASSTYQMQGPFEVIARLGVNKHTKRPSEDDHKAAYLNALMWTLTGDEAHARKSIEILNAYSTTLKLIGPNDNDDPLCASLQGSMLANAAELIKHTYSKVTPAEIAGWEKMLRTVFIPVLDTFFKAKPYTNGNWGAAATKTYMAFGIFLEDEALYNQAVHFYYNGHDNGTIKNYIGENGQCQESGRDQ
;
A
#
# COMPACT_ATOMS: atom_id res chain seq x y z
N HIS A 1 -8.21 -15.08 -2.42
CA HIS A 1 -7.37 -14.23 -1.57
C HIS A 1 -6.15 -14.99 -1.04
N PRO A 2 -5.06 -14.32 -0.71
CA PRO A 2 -4.88 -12.89 -0.95
C PRO A 2 -4.92 -12.55 -2.44
N GLY A 3 -5.13 -11.28 -2.81
CA GLY A 3 -5.42 -10.93 -4.21
C GLY A 3 -4.94 -9.55 -4.67
N ILE A 4 -4.11 -8.83 -3.88
CA ILE A 4 -3.58 -7.52 -4.28
C ILE A 4 -2.28 -7.72 -5.10
N LEU A 5 -1.11 -7.56 -4.49
CA LEU A 5 0.17 -7.80 -5.14
C LEU A 5 0.55 -9.30 -5.15
N HIS A 6 0.02 -10.05 -4.23
CA HIS A 6 0.37 -11.45 -4.03
C HIS A 6 -0.89 -12.31 -4.06
N THR A 7 -0.91 -13.32 -4.92
CA THR A 7 -1.90 -14.40 -4.87
C THR A 7 -1.34 -15.57 -4.05
N LYS A 8 -2.23 -16.48 -3.63
CA LYS A 8 -1.82 -17.70 -2.94
C LYS A 8 -0.73 -18.45 -3.71
N GLU A 9 -0.96 -18.65 -5.01
CA GLU A 9 -0.03 -19.37 -5.89
C GLU A 9 1.30 -18.61 -6.02
N SER A 10 1.29 -17.28 -6.04
CA SER A 10 2.53 -16.49 -6.10
C SER A 10 3.33 -16.61 -4.81
N LEU A 11 2.67 -16.60 -3.65
CA LEU A 11 3.32 -16.78 -2.34
C LEU A 11 3.91 -18.19 -2.20
N GLU A 12 3.17 -19.22 -2.59
CA GLU A 12 3.64 -20.62 -2.59
C GLU A 12 4.86 -20.78 -3.50
N ARG A 13 4.85 -20.18 -4.70
CA ARG A 13 5.98 -20.18 -5.62
C ARG A 13 7.19 -19.41 -5.05
N MET A 14 6.98 -18.26 -4.46
CA MET A 14 8.06 -17.47 -3.82
C MET A 14 8.70 -18.27 -2.70
N LYS A 15 7.88 -18.83 -1.81
CA LYS A 15 8.36 -19.66 -0.72
C LYS A 15 9.16 -20.88 -1.23
N TYR A 16 8.63 -21.56 -2.24
CA TYR A 16 9.33 -22.69 -2.87
C TYR A 16 10.73 -22.30 -3.38
N TYR A 17 10.82 -21.15 -4.08
CA TYR A 17 12.10 -20.68 -4.60
C TYR A 17 13.09 -20.30 -3.51
N VAL A 18 12.61 -19.70 -2.42
CA VAL A 18 13.45 -19.37 -1.27
C VAL A 18 13.95 -20.62 -0.58
N ASP A 19 13.06 -21.55 -0.28
CA ASP A 19 13.39 -22.83 0.42
C ASP A 19 14.40 -23.66 -0.39
N HIS A 20 14.33 -23.64 -1.72
CA HIS A 20 15.21 -24.39 -2.63
C HIS A 20 16.39 -23.56 -3.15
N ARG A 21 16.59 -22.32 -2.67
CA ARG A 21 17.67 -21.40 -3.07
C ARG A 21 17.73 -21.15 -4.57
N ILE A 22 16.57 -21.03 -5.22
CA ILE A 22 16.47 -20.79 -6.67
C ILE A 22 16.65 -19.28 -6.95
N GLU A 23 17.60 -18.96 -7.81
CA GLU A 23 17.87 -17.58 -8.23
C GLU A 23 16.90 -17.12 -9.34
N PRO A 24 16.60 -15.81 -9.40
CA PRO A 24 17.08 -14.70 -8.56
C PRO A 24 16.24 -14.49 -7.28
N ALA A 25 15.21 -15.30 -7.05
CA ALA A 25 14.29 -15.12 -5.93
C ALA A 25 14.97 -15.28 -4.57
N TYR A 26 15.92 -16.22 -4.45
CA TYR A 26 16.67 -16.42 -3.21
C TYR A 26 17.49 -15.19 -2.84
N SER A 27 18.28 -14.65 -3.76
CA SER A 27 19.04 -13.42 -3.51
C SER A 27 18.14 -12.23 -3.20
N SER A 28 16.99 -12.11 -3.87
CA SER A 28 15.99 -11.07 -3.57
C SER A 28 15.43 -11.19 -2.15
N CYS A 29 15.17 -12.41 -1.68
CA CYS A 29 14.75 -12.65 -0.31
C CYS A 29 15.83 -12.25 0.71
N ARG A 30 17.10 -12.51 0.41
CA ARG A 30 18.22 -12.09 1.27
C ARG A 30 18.34 -10.56 1.36
N LEU A 31 18.04 -9.82 0.29
CA LEU A 31 17.96 -8.37 0.33
C LEU A 31 16.77 -7.88 1.19
N LEU A 32 15.63 -8.56 1.10
CA LEU A 32 14.48 -8.27 1.95
C LEU A 32 14.80 -8.48 3.43
N GLU A 33 15.42 -9.60 3.78
CA GLU A 33 15.84 -9.91 5.17
C GLU A 33 16.83 -8.87 5.73
N ALA A 34 17.65 -8.29 4.89
CA ALA A 34 18.64 -7.26 5.26
C ALA A 34 18.01 -5.86 5.45
N ASP A 35 16.76 -5.64 5.00
CA ASP A 35 16.07 -4.36 5.19
C ASP A 35 15.61 -4.22 6.65
N SER A 36 16.01 -3.13 7.32
CA SER A 36 15.65 -2.88 8.72
C SER A 36 14.13 -2.84 8.95
N CYS A 37 13.35 -2.41 7.95
CA CYS A 37 11.88 -2.42 8.02
C CYS A 37 11.30 -3.84 7.96
N ALA A 38 12.04 -4.83 7.47
CA ALA A 38 11.60 -6.23 7.45
C ALA A 38 11.86 -6.96 8.76
N SER A 39 12.57 -6.35 9.72
CA SER A 39 12.86 -6.96 11.02
C SER A 39 11.59 -7.14 11.86
N SER A 40 11.40 -8.30 12.46
CA SER A 40 10.33 -8.54 13.45
C SER A 40 10.52 -7.74 14.74
N THR A 41 11.73 -7.17 14.94
CA THR A 41 12.04 -6.28 16.06
C THR A 41 12.06 -4.79 15.65
N TYR A 42 11.53 -4.46 14.46
CA TYR A 42 11.42 -3.08 14.00
C TYR A 42 10.76 -2.20 15.08
N GLN A 43 11.37 -1.04 15.35
CA GLN A 43 10.83 -0.07 16.30
C GLN A 43 9.98 0.94 15.54
N MET A 44 8.66 0.87 15.74
CA MET A 44 7.71 1.80 15.13
C MET A 44 8.02 3.24 15.58
N GLN A 45 8.02 4.17 14.64
CA GLN A 45 8.36 5.58 14.87
C GLN A 45 7.12 6.44 15.20
N GLY A 46 5.92 6.01 14.76
CA GLY A 46 4.62 6.54 15.16
C GLY A 46 3.98 5.67 16.26
N PRO A 47 2.62 5.55 16.31
CA PRO A 47 1.68 6.07 15.30
C PRO A 47 1.48 7.58 15.39
N PHE A 48 1.06 8.20 14.28
CA PHE A 48 0.75 9.62 14.20
C PHE A 48 -0.75 9.84 13.99
N GLU A 49 -1.32 10.87 14.64
CA GLU A 49 -2.70 11.29 14.39
C GLU A 49 -2.86 11.93 13.00
N VAL A 50 -1.80 12.56 12.51
CA VAL A 50 -1.75 13.21 11.21
C VAL A 50 -0.49 12.79 10.48
N ILE A 51 -0.62 12.31 9.26
CA ILE A 51 0.51 12.06 8.36
C ILE A 51 0.47 13.04 7.19
N ALA A 52 1.63 13.54 6.77
CA ALA A 52 1.72 14.48 5.66
C ALA A 52 3.09 14.39 4.97
N ARG A 53 3.11 14.69 3.67
CA ARG A 53 4.37 14.77 2.91
C ARG A 53 4.98 16.17 2.95
N LEU A 54 4.16 17.19 3.09
CA LEU A 54 4.53 18.60 3.09
C LEU A 54 3.89 19.34 4.30
N GLY A 55 4.04 20.65 4.34
CA GLY A 55 3.41 21.50 5.33
C GLY A 55 3.94 21.31 6.75
N VAL A 56 3.12 21.68 7.74
CA VAL A 56 3.50 21.69 9.17
C VAL A 56 3.77 20.28 9.71
N ASN A 57 3.11 19.27 9.15
CA ASN A 57 3.26 17.88 9.57
C ASN A 57 4.27 17.07 8.72
N LYS A 58 5.06 17.74 7.86
CA LYS A 58 6.05 17.08 7.00
C LYS A 58 7.06 16.20 7.76
N HIS A 59 7.24 16.44 9.05
CA HIS A 59 8.11 15.64 9.91
C HIS A 59 7.62 14.19 10.06
N THR A 60 6.33 13.93 9.83
CA THR A 60 5.75 12.57 9.89
C THR A 60 5.97 11.78 8.61
N LYS A 61 6.40 12.42 7.49
CA LYS A 61 6.53 11.79 6.18
C LYS A 61 7.36 10.51 6.25
N ARG A 62 8.66 10.65 6.52
CA ARG A 62 9.57 9.51 6.51
C ARG A 62 9.25 8.50 7.60
N PRO A 63 9.00 8.90 8.86
CA PRO A 63 8.62 7.96 9.90
C PRO A 63 7.39 7.12 9.56
N SER A 64 6.31 7.72 9.05
CA SER A 64 5.11 6.96 8.67
C SER A 64 5.32 6.09 7.42
N GLU A 65 6.10 6.56 6.43
CA GLU A 65 6.46 5.75 5.26
C GLU A 65 7.24 4.50 5.67
N ASP A 66 8.18 4.62 6.61
CA ASP A 66 8.96 3.48 7.13
C ASP A 66 8.10 2.52 7.96
N ASP A 67 7.21 3.03 8.82
CA ASP A 67 6.26 2.21 9.59
C ASP A 67 5.34 1.40 8.66
N HIS A 68 4.73 2.05 7.67
CA HIS A 68 3.82 1.35 6.75
C HIS A 68 4.56 0.37 5.84
N LYS A 69 5.79 0.70 5.42
CA LYS A 69 6.70 -0.23 4.76
C LYS A 69 6.98 -1.43 5.67
N ALA A 70 7.28 -1.19 6.95
CA ALA A 70 7.55 -2.25 7.91
C ALA A 70 6.33 -3.16 8.14
N ALA A 71 5.12 -2.62 8.17
CA ALA A 71 3.91 -3.43 8.23
C ALA A 71 3.82 -4.41 7.05
N TYR A 72 4.04 -3.91 5.83
CA TYR A 72 3.97 -4.74 4.62
C TYR A 72 5.13 -5.75 4.54
N LEU A 73 6.36 -5.32 4.79
CA LEU A 73 7.51 -6.23 4.70
C LEU A 73 7.45 -7.33 5.76
N ASN A 74 6.98 -7.03 6.97
CA ASN A 74 6.77 -8.05 7.99
C ASN A 74 5.62 -9.00 7.62
N ALA A 75 4.52 -8.53 7.03
CA ALA A 75 3.48 -9.43 6.51
C ALA A 75 4.04 -10.38 5.44
N LEU A 76 4.90 -9.88 4.54
CA LEU A 76 5.56 -10.69 3.51
C LEU A 76 6.55 -11.67 4.13
N MET A 77 7.38 -11.23 5.09
CA MET A 77 8.31 -12.12 5.79
C MET A 77 7.59 -13.25 6.52
N TRP A 78 6.44 -12.98 7.15
CA TRP A 78 5.59 -14.01 7.72
C TRP A 78 5.24 -15.09 6.70
N THR A 79 4.79 -14.70 5.49
CA THR A 79 4.38 -15.66 4.46
C THR A 79 5.54 -16.49 3.92
N LEU A 80 6.75 -15.95 3.92
CA LEU A 80 7.95 -16.62 3.41
C LEU A 80 8.59 -17.53 4.46
N THR A 81 8.63 -17.10 5.72
CA THR A 81 9.37 -17.80 6.79
C THR A 81 8.49 -18.65 7.70
N GLY A 82 7.21 -18.27 7.87
CA GLY A 82 6.33 -18.84 8.89
C GLY A 82 6.65 -18.40 10.32
N ASP A 83 7.57 -17.43 10.51
CA ASP A 83 7.85 -16.91 11.85
C ASP A 83 6.76 -15.93 12.29
N GLU A 84 5.99 -16.32 13.31
CA GLU A 84 4.90 -15.54 13.87
C GLU A 84 5.34 -14.16 14.43
N ALA A 85 6.62 -13.98 14.74
CA ALA A 85 7.11 -12.68 15.19
C ALA A 85 6.90 -11.59 14.13
N HIS A 86 7.03 -11.94 12.84
CA HIS A 86 6.75 -11.04 11.73
C HIS A 86 5.25 -10.74 11.59
N ALA A 87 4.38 -11.75 11.69
CA ALA A 87 2.94 -11.53 11.66
C ALA A 87 2.49 -10.57 12.77
N ARG A 88 2.98 -10.81 14.01
CA ARG A 88 2.69 -9.95 15.17
C ARG A 88 3.20 -8.52 14.96
N LYS A 89 4.38 -8.31 14.38
CA LYS A 89 4.91 -6.98 14.09
C LYS A 89 4.05 -6.23 13.07
N SER A 90 3.61 -6.89 12.01
CA SER A 90 2.68 -6.31 11.05
C SER A 90 1.36 -5.88 11.70
N ILE A 91 0.76 -6.77 12.52
CA ILE A 91 -0.47 -6.50 13.27
C ILE A 91 -0.29 -5.34 14.26
N GLU A 92 0.82 -5.30 14.98
CA GLU A 92 1.15 -4.20 15.91
C GLU A 92 1.07 -2.84 15.22
N ILE A 93 1.70 -2.71 14.06
CA ILE A 93 1.72 -1.45 13.30
C ILE A 93 0.33 -1.14 12.75
N LEU A 94 -0.35 -2.10 12.13
CA LEU A 94 -1.71 -1.92 11.60
C LEU A 94 -2.70 -1.49 12.70
N ASN A 95 -2.66 -2.11 13.87
CA ASN A 95 -3.51 -1.75 15.01
C ASN A 95 -3.20 -0.36 15.56
N ALA A 96 -1.92 -0.01 15.69
CA ALA A 96 -1.51 1.28 16.18
C ALA A 96 -2.03 2.41 15.28
N TYR A 97 -1.83 2.29 13.96
CA TYR A 97 -2.31 3.30 13.02
C TYR A 97 -3.83 3.32 12.89
N SER A 98 -4.51 2.16 12.89
CA SER A 98 -5.98 2.10 12.78
C SER A 98 -6.70 2.72 13.97
N THR A 99 -6.06 2.80 15.12
CA THR A 99 -6.61 3.45 16.32
C THR A 99 -6.23 4.93 16.44
N THR A 100 -5.14 5.34 15.82
CA THR A 100 -4.55 6.68 16.05
C THR A 100 -4.70 7.61 14.87
N LEU A 101 -4.52 7.13 13.64
CA LEU A 101 -4.52 7.98 12.44
C LEU A 101 -5.91 8.55 12.16
N LYS A 102 -6.01 9.88 12.07
CA LYS A 102 -7.26 10.62 11.87
C LYS A 102 -7.29 11.40 10.56
N LEU A 103 -6.11 11.80 10.05
CA LEU A 103 -6.05 12.75 8.95
C LEU A 103 -4.78 12.56 8.12
N ILE A 104 -4.90 12.79 6.81
CA ILE A 104 -3.79 12.92 5.86
C ILE A 104 -3.78 14.37 5.37
N GLY A 105 -2.65 15.05 5.51
CA GLY A 105 -2.51 16.47 5.22
C GLY A 105 -2.59 17.33 6.49
N PRO A 106 -3.38 18.39 6.58
CA PRO A 106 -4.48 18.82 5.72
C PRO A 106 -4.11 19.89 4.69
N ASN A 107 -4.90 19.93 3.62
CA ASN A 107 -4.90 20.99 2.61
C ASN A 107 -3.59 21.13 1.82
N ASP A 108 -2.92 20.02 1.59
CA ASP A 108 -1.73 19.95 0.77
C ASP A 108 -2.07 19.28 -0.58
N ASN A 109 -1.55 19.84 -1.64
CA ASN A 109 -1.70 19.26 -2.97
C ASN A 109 -1.15 17.82 -3.06
N ASP A 110 -0.23 17.46 -2.15
CA ASP A 110 0.40 16.13 -2.06
C ASP A 110 -0.42 15.11 -1.26
N ASP A 111 -1.54 15.50 -0.65
CA ASP A 111 -2.36 14.61 0.19
C ASP A 111 -2.82 13.36 -0.56
N PRO A 112 -3.32 13.44 -1.82
CA PRO A 112 -3.70 12.24 -2.57
C PRO A 112 -2.52 11.30 -2.86
N LEU A 113 -1.34 11.85 -3.10
CA LEU A 113 -0.13 11.05 -3.31
C LEU A 113 0.31 10.39 -2.00
N CYS A 114 0.24 11.11 -0.88
CA CYS A 114 0.48 10.55 0.46
C CYS A 114 -0.45 9.37 0.74
N ALA A 115 -1.75 9.57 0.57
CA ALA A 115 -2.76 8.53 0.74
C ALA A 115 -2.53 7.33 -0.17
N SER A 116 -2.14 7.57 -1.42
CA SER A 116 -1.89 6.51 -2.40
C SER A 116 -0.69 5.64 -2.02
N LEU A 117 0.44 6.26 -1.75
CA LEU A 117 1.68 5.51 -1.49
C LEU A 117 1.59 4.72 -0.18
N GLN A 118 1.12 5.35 0.88
CA GLN A 118 1.07 4.74 2.19
C GLN A 118 -0.12 3.77 2.33
N GLY A 119 -1.30 4.15 1.82
CA GLY A 119 -2.50 3.31 1.86
C GLY A 119 -2.32 1.98 1.14
N SER A 120 -1.60 1.96 0.01
CA SER A 120 -1.34 0.71 -0.70
C SER A 120 -0.48 -0.27 0.10
N MET A 121 0.48 0.22 0.88
CA MET A 121 1.31 -0.64 1.75
C MET A 121 0.48 -1.23 2.89
N LEU A 122 -0.34 -0.41 3.55
CA LEU A 122 -1.23 -0.87 4.61
C LEU A 122 -2.26 -1.89 4.11
N ALA A 123 -2.87 -1.65 2.94
CA ALA A 123 -3.81 -2.61 2.35
C ALA A 123 -3.16 -3.95 2.02
N ASN A 124 -1.95 -3.94 1.45
CA ASN A 124 -1.21 -5.18 1.17
C ASN A 124 -0.82 -5.93 2.45
N ALA A 125 -0.38 -5.22 3.50
CA ALA A 125 -0.08 -5.81 4.79
C ALA A 125 -1.33 -6.47 5.40
N ALA A 126 -2.43 -5.72 5.45
CA ALA A 126 -3.69 -6.19 6.01
C ALA A 126 -4.26 -7.39 5.23
N GLU A 127 -4.20 -7.37 3.91
CA GLU A 127 -4.64 -8.45 3.03
C GLU A 127 -3.85 -9.74 3.28
N LEU A 128 -2.51 -9.63 3.32
CA LEU A 128 -1.66 -10.79 3.62
C LEU A 128 -2.00 -11.38 5.00
N ILE A 129 -2.07 -10.56 6.04
CA ILE A 129 -2.36 -11.02 7.39
C ILE A 129 -3.78 -11.62 7.48
N LYS A 130 -4.79 -10.94 6.94
CA LYS A 130 -6.20 -11.40 6.94
C LYS A 130 -6.33 -12.82 6.39
N HIS A 131 -5.59 -13.15 5.33
CA HIS A 131 -5.78 -14.41 4.60
C HIS A 131 -4.71 -15.47 4.86
N THR A 132 -3.65 -15.16 5.62
CA THR A 132 -2.57 -16.13 5.89
C THR A 132 -2.27 -16.38 7.37
N TYR A 133 -2.76 -15.52 8.28
CA TYR A 133 -2.52 -15.64 9.70
C TYR A 133 -3.80 -15.90 10.49
N SER A 134 -4.01 -17.13 10.92
CA SER A 134 -5.26 -17.60 11.53
C SER A 134 -5.59 -17.00 12.91
N LYS A 135 -4.63 -16.30 13.53
CA LYS A 135 -4.83 -15.70 14.88
C LYS A 135 -5.25 -14.23 14.83
N VAL A 136 -5.35 -13.63 13.63
CA VAL A 136 -5.92 -12.27 13.50
C VAL A 136 -7.40 -12.31 13.85
N THR A 137 -7.87 -11.29 14.56
CA THR A 137 -9.25 -11.22 15.03
C THR A 137 -10.14 -10.40 14.08
N PRO A 138 -11.45 -10.70 14.04
CA PRO A 138 -12.39 -9.87 13.27
C PRO A 138 -12.40 -8.39 13.69
N ALA A 139 -12.16 -8.11 14.98
CA ALA A 139 -12.11 -6.74 15.50
C ALA A 139 -10.91 -5.95 14.96
N GLU A 140 -9.73 -6.59 14.83
CA GLU A 140 -8.55 -5.99 14.23
C GLU A 140 -8.79 -5.68 12.75
N ILE A 141 -9.31 -6.65 12.00
CA ILE A 141 -9.66 -6.46 10.58
C ILE A 141 -10.65 -5.30 10.42
N ALA A 142 -11.73 -5.25 11.20
CA ALA A 142 -12.70 -4.17 11.16
C ALA A 142 -12.09 -2.80 11.49
N GLY A 143 -11.10 -2.74 12.38
CA GLY A 143 -10.34 -1.53 12.68
C GLY A 143 -9.55 -1.03 11.46
N TRP A 144 -8.87 -1.92 10.76
CA TRP A 144 -8.11 -1.60 9.55
C TRP A 144 -9.04 -1.15 8.41
N GLU A 145 -10.14 -1.87 8.19
CA GLU A 145 -11.16 -1.49 7.20
C GLU A 145 -11.73 -0.11 7.48
N LYS A 146 -12.05 0.19 8.74
CA LYS A 146 -12.54 1.49 9.17
C LYS A 146 -11.53 2.60 8.85
N MET A 147 -10.26 2.42 9.18
CA MET A 147 -9.20 3.40 8.89
C MET A 147 -9.14 3.70 7.39
N LEU A 148 -9.11 2.67 6.53
CA LEU A 148 -9.08 2.88 5.08
C LEU A 148 -10.32 3.65 4.58
N ARG A 149 -11.52 3.28 5.06
CA ARG A 149 -12.78 3.93 4.65
C ARG A 149 -12.92 5.36 5.15
N THR A 150 -12.41 5.68 6.35
CA THR A 150 -12.66 7.00 6.97
C THR A 150 -11.52 7.99 6.81
N VAL A 151 -10.29 7.53 6.57
CA VAL A 151 -9.11 8.40 6.46
C VAL A 151 -8.56 8.45 5.04
N PHE A 152 -8.38 7.31 4.38
CA PHE A 152 -7.71 7.25 3.08
C PHE A 152 -8.66 7.48 1.90
N ILE A 153 -9.80 6.80 1.85
CA ILE A 153 -10.75 6.90 0.73
C ILE A 153 -11.22 8.34 0.52
N PRO A 154 -11.62 9.12 1.55
CA PRO A 154 -12.07 10.49 1.34
C PRO A 154 -11.02 11.39 0.66
N VAL A 155 -9.73 11.18 0.95
CA VAL A 155 -8.64 11.92 0.31
C VAL A 155 -8.48 11.51 -1.16
N LEU A 156 -8.51 10.21 -1.44
CA LEU A 156 -8.42 9.68 -2.80
C LEU A 156 -9.64 10.07 -3.65
N ASP A 157 -10.83 10.15 -3.05
CA ASP A 157 -12.04 10.62 -3.72
C ASP A 157 -11.89 12.04 -4.28
N THR A 158 -11.18 12.91 -3.56
CA THR A 158 -10.94 14.28 -4.04
C THR A 158 -10.09 14.27 -5.31
N PHE A 159 -9.12 13.38 -5.41
CA PHE A 159 -8.29 13.22 -6.59
C PHE A 159 -9.09 12.77 -7.81
N PHE A 160 -9.92 11.72 -7.68
CA PHE A 160 -10.73 11.22 -8.79
C PHE A 160 -11.80 12.22 -9.26
N LYS A 161 -12.18 13.18 -8.42
CA LYS A 161 -13.12 14.25 -8.74
C LYS A 161 -12.43 15.50 -9.28
N ALA A 162 -11.10 15.62 -9.16
CA ALA A 162 -10.34 16.77 -9.60
C ALA A 162 -10.46 16.97 -11.12
N LYS A 163 -10.72 18.19 -11.54
CA LYS A 163 -10.79 18.61 -12.94
C LYS A 163 -10.15 19.99 -13.07
N PRO A 164 -9.61 20.33 -14.20
CA PRO A 164 -9.53 19.56 -15.47
C PRO A 164 -8.35 18.60 -15.54
N TYR A 165 -7.39 18.67 -14.62
CA TYR A 165 -6.10 18.01 -14.76
C TYR A 165 -5.86 16.95 -13.67
N THR A 166 -5.40 15.78 -14.09
CA THR A 166 -4.84 14.74 -13.21
C THR A 166 -3.41 14.42 -13.61
N ASN A 167 -2.50 14.38 -12.64
CA ASN A 167 -1.11 14.03 -12.88
C ASN A 167 -0.99 12.51 -13.11
N GLY A 168 -0.28 12.11 -14.19
CA GLY A 168 -0.22 10.72 -14.63
C GLY A 168 0.31 9.74 -13.58
N ASN A 169 1.46 10.02 -12.97
CA ASN A 169 2.02 9.14 -11.93
C ASN A 169 1.17 9.13 -10.64
N TRP A 170 0.56 10.25 -10.28
CA TRP A 170 -0.39 10.33 -9.17
C TRP A 170 -1.66 9.56 -9.48
N GLY A 171 -2.15 9.66 -10.75
CA GLY A 171 -3.27 8.87 -11.23
C GLY A 171 -3.02 7.38 -11.15
N ALA A 172 -1.84 6.93 -11.55
CA ALA A 172 -1.43 5.53 -11.44
C ALA A 172 -1.35 5.08 -9.98
N ALA A 173 -0.77 5.91 -9.10
CA ALA A 173 -0.68 5.61 -7.67
C ALA A 173 -2.07 5.53 -7.00
N ALA A 174 -2.95 6.49 -7.28
CA ALA A 174 -4.32 6.51 -6.75
C ALA A 174 -5.13 5.31 -7.26
N THR A 175 -5.08 5.02 -8.55
CA THR A 175 -5.77 3.89 -9.18
C THR A 175 -5.33 2.56 -8.57
N LYS A 176 -4.01 2.33 -8.48
CA LYS A 176 -3.45 1.14 -7.82
C LYS A 176 -3.98 0.97 -6.40
N THR A 177 -4.03 2.06 -5.65
CA THR A 177 -4.45 2.03 -4.24
C THR A 177 -5.94 1.78 -4.09
N TYR A 178 -6.76 2.36 -4.95
CA TYR A 178 -8.19 2.08 -4.97
C TYR A 178 -8.50 0.62 -5.32
N MET A 179 -7.77 0.04 -6.30
CA MET A 179 -7.89 -1.39 -6.60
C MET A 179 -7.52 -2.23 -5.38
N ALA A 180 -6.42 -1.89 -4.69
CA ALA A 180 -6.00 -2.58 -3.47
C ALA A 180 -7.05 -2.49 -2.36
N PHE A 181 -7.64 -1.31 -2.15
CA PHE A 181 -8.73 -1.14 -1.18
C PHE A 181 -9.98 -1.92 -1.58
N GLY A 182 -10.37 -1.89 -2.86
CA GLY A 182 -11.51 -2.68 -3.35
C GLY A 182 -11.36 -4.17 -3.05
N ILE A 183 -10.16 -4.72 -3.23
CA ILE A 183 -9.87 -6.12 -2.94
C ILE A 183 -9.92 -6.39 -1.43
N PHE A 184 -9.17 -5.64 -0.62
CA PHE A 184 -9.12 -5.86 0.83
C PHE A 184 -10.48 -5.68 1.52
N LEU A 185 -11.23 -4.65 1.09
CA LEU A 185 -12.56 -4.32 1.63
C LEU A 185 -13.70 -5.15 1.03
N GLU A 186 -13.39 -6.02 0.07
CA GLU A 186 -14.38 -6.81 -0.69
C GLU A 186 -15.45 -5.91 -1.34
N ASP A 187 -15.00 -4.74 -1.84
CA ASP A 187 -15.84 -3.67 -2.40
C ASP A 187 -15.67 -3.60 -3.92
N GLU A 188 -16.51 -4.35 -4.63
CA GLU A 188 -16.47 -4.43 -6.09
C GLU A 188 -16.73 -3.08 -6.76
N ALA A 189 -17.58 -2.25 -6.18
CA ALA A 189 -17.89 -0.93 -6.74
C ALA A 189 -16.64 -0.02 -6.70
N LEU A 190 -15.92 -0.03 -5.59
CA LEU A 190 -14.68 0.72 -5.43
C LEU A 190 -13.61 0.22 -6.41
N TYR A 191 -13.46 -1.09 -6.55
CA TYR A 191 -12.53 -1.70 -7.51
C TYR A 191 -12.86 -1.29 -8.95
N ASN A 192 -14.11 -1.45 -9.35
CA ASN A 192 -14.57 -1.13 -10.70
C ASN A 192 -14.46 0.37 -11.03
N GLN A 193 -14.63 1.26 -10.05
CA GLN A 193 -14.38 2.68 -10.22
C GLN A 193 -12.91 2.95 -10.61
N ALA A 194 -11.97 2.28 -9.95
CA ALA A 194 -10.55 2.42 -10.28
C ALA A 194 -10.21 1.84 -11.66
N VAL A 195 -10.76 0.68 -12.01
CA VAL A 195 -10.61 0.08 -13.35
C VAL A 195 -11.18 1.00 -14.42
N HIS A 196 -12.36 1.57 -14.19
CA HIS A 196 -12.96 2.54 -15.12
C HIS A 196 -12.06 3.76 -15.31
N PHE A 197 -11.53 4.33 -14.23
CA PHE A 197 -10.61 5.47 -14.30
C PHE A 197 -9.31 5.12 -15.05
N TYR A 198 -8.76 3.94 -14.85
CA TYR A 198 -7.57 3.47 -15.55
C TYR A 198 -7.74 3.48 -17.08
N TYR A 199 -8.91 3.06 -17.58
CA TYR A 199 -9.18 2.98 -19.01
C TYR A 199 -9.81 4.24 -19.61
N ASN A 200 -10.60 4.98 -18.82
CA ASN A 200 -11.49 6.05 -19.29
C ASN A 200 -11.33 7.35 -18.48
N GLY A 201 -10.31 7.45 -17.63
CA GLY A 201 -10.01 8.66 -16.88
C GLY A 201 -9.75 9.85 -17.82
N HIS A 202 -9.93 11.05 -17.29
CA HIS A 202 -9.66 12.29 -18.04
C HIS A 202 -8.19 12.68 -17.94
N ASP A 203 -7.73 13.49 -18.90
CA ASP A 203 -6.34 13.95 -19.02
C ASP A 203 -5.34 12.79 -18.90
N ASN A 204 -4.31 12.94 -18.11
CA ASN A 204 -3.30 11.91 -17.87
C ASN A 204 -3.74 10.84 -16.85
N GLY A 205 -5.01 10.84 -16.42
CA GLY A 205 -5.56 9.84 -15.51
C GLY A 205 -5.80 8.49 -16.15
N THR A 206 -5.84 8.41 -17.48
CA THR A 206 -5.94 7.14 -18.21
C THR A 206 -4.58 6.68 -18.73
N ILE A 207 -4.36 5.37 -18.73
CA ILE A 207 -3.10 4.77 -19.19
C ILE A 207 -2.74 5.15 -20.62
N LYS A 208 -3.73 5.28 -21.50
CA LYS A 208 -3.54 5.65 -22.91
C LYS A 208 -2.97 7.06 -23.09
N ASN A 209 -3.29 7.97 -22.17
CA ASN A 209 -2.76 9.32 -22.21
C ASN A 209 -1.44 9.45 -21.45
N TYR A 210 -1.18 8.54 -20.51
CA TYR A 210 0.05 8.58 -19.71
C TYR A 210 1.24 7.91 -20.40
N ILE A 211 1.00 6.79 -21.08
CA ILE A 211 2.03 6.07 -21.85
C ILE A 211 1.68 6.14 -23.34
N GLY A 212 2.58 6.75 -24.13
CA GLY A 212 2.45 6.83 -25.57
C GLY A 212 2.71 5.49 -26.27
N GLU A 213 2.32 5.41 -27.55
CA GLU A 213 2.51 4.19 -28.36
C GLU A 213 3.97 3.75 -28.48
N ASN A 214 4.91 4.67 -28.36
CA ASN A 214 6.36 4.40 -28.34
C ASN A 214 6.88 3.94 -26.96
N GLY A 215 6.00 3.78 -25.96
CA GLY A 215 6.35 3.38 -24.60
C GLY A 215 6.83 4.53 -23.70
N GLN A 216 6.93 5.76 -24.20
CA GLN A 216 7.36 6.90 -23.42
C GLN A 216 6.24 7.43 -22.53
N CYS A 217 6.53 7.70 -21.25
CA CYS A 217 5.55 8.28 -20.36
C CYS A 217 5.50 9.81 -20.42
N GLN A 218 4.43 10.39 -19.88
CA GLN A 218 4.21 11.84 -19.84
C GLN A 218 5.26 12.60 -19.01
N GLU A 219 6.01 11.92 -18.18
CA GLU A 219 7.08 12.49 -17.38
C GLU A 219 8.46 12.32 -18.04
N SER A 220 8.50 12.35 -19.36
CA SER A 220 9.75 12.24 -20.10
C SER A 220 10.78 13.28 -19.62
N GLY A 221 12.01 12.82 -19.37
CA GLY A 221 13.07 13.60 -18.73
C GLY A 221 13.20 13.35 -17.22
N ARG A 222 12.22 12.69 -16.58
CA ARG A 222 12.31 12.14 -15.22
C ARG A 222 12.32 10.61 -15.21
N ASP A 223 11.77 10.01 -16.20
CA ASP A 223 11.78 8.59 -16.53
C ASP A 223 13.20 8.20 -16.99
N GLN A 224 13.84 7.41 -16.22
CA GLN A 224 15.17 6.91 -16.48
C GLN A 224 15.16 5.41 -16.77
#